data_3dac29f9615819312084003e8fc3267e
#
_entry.id   3dac29f9615819312084003e8fc3267e
#
_cell.length_a   1.000
_cell.length_b   1.000
_cell.length_c   1.000
_cell.angle_alpha   90.00
_cell.angle_beta   90.00
_cell.angle_gamma   90.00
#
_symmetry.space_group_name_H-M   'P 1'
#
loop_
_entity.id
_entity.type
_entity.pdbx_description
1 polymer ?
#
loop_
_entity_poly.entity_id
_entity_poly.type
_entity_poly.pdbx_seq_one_letter_code
_entity_poly.pdbx_strand_id
1 'polypeptide(L)'
;MGFVEKMFEQTVKDVCGQTKIEYGGNKIEFKGPYKRLAFFDAIKEKTGDDISKMNEDELVKYCKSKNIETNKSMGRGKLFDAVFGEFCEKELIQPTYITDYPIEMSPLTKKHRSKEGLTERFELFINGKEIANAYSEQNNPIEQRKSFEDQMRLAEKGDDEAMFIDENFCTALEYGLPPTGGWGFGIDRFTMFLTDNNNIKEVLLFPAMKPEAVSYTHLRAHETREDRV
;
A
#
# COMPACT_ATOMS: atom_id res chain seq x y z
N MET A 1 -15.11 -3.63 5.61
CA MET A 1 -15.10 -2.31 6.30
C MET A 1 -15.66 -2.38 7.71
N GLY A 2 -16.94 -2.66 7.99
CA GLY A 2 -17.51 -2.60 9.35
C GLY A 2 -16.84 -3.48 10.41
N PHE A 3 -16.27 -4.63 10.05
CA PHE A 3 -15.45 -5.44 10.94
C PHE A 3 -14.16 -4.68 11.33
N VAL A 4 -13.48 -4.11 10.34
CA VAL A 4 -12.23 -3.37 10.55
C VAL A 4 -12.45 -2.14 11.43
N GLU A 5 -13.51 -1.37 11.18
CA GLU A 5 -13.89 -0.21 12.03
C GLU A 5 -14.03 -0.61 13.51
N LYS A 6 -14.84 -1.65 13.77
CA LYS A 6 -15.06 -2.12 15.13
C LYS A 6 -13.79 -2.63 15.80
N MET A 7 -12.94 -3.33 15.06
CA MET A 7 -11.68 -3.84 15.58
C MET A 7 -10.74 -2.70 15.95
N PHE A 8 -10.56 -1.70 15.08
CA PHE A 8 -9.70 -0.55 15.36
C PHE A 8 -10.26 0.28 16.54
N GLU A 9 -11.58 0.58 16.54
CA GLU A 9 -12.24 1.31 17.63
C GLU A 9 -12.03 0.59 18.98
N GLN A 10 -12.28 -0.73 19.01
CA GLN A 10 -12.15 -1.51 20.23
C GLN A 10 -10.70 -1.57 20.71
N THR A 11 -9.75 -1.84 19.80
CA THR A 11 -8.33 -1.93 20.15
C THR A 11 -7.80 -0.59 20.72
N VAL A 12 -8.13 0.54 20.06
CA VAL A 12 -7.72 1.86 20.55
C VAL A 12 -8.32 2.14 21.92
N LYS A 13 -9.58 1.79 22.13
CA LYS A 13 -10.24 1.95 23.43
C LYS A 13 -9.61 1.09 24.52
N ASP A 14 -9.27 -0.17 24.20
CA ASP A 14 -8.68 -1.09 25.17
C ASP A 14 -7.26 -0.69 25.56
N VAL A 15 -6.48 -0.18 24.60
CA VAL A 15 -5.08 0.22 24.84
C VAL A 15 -4.95 1.63 25.40
N CYS A 16 -5.70 2.60 24.85
CA CYS A 16 -5.57 4.01 25.18
C CYS A 16 -6.66 4.52 26.15
N GLY A 17 -7.65 3.69 26.50
CA GLY A 17 -8.78 4.06 27.39
C GLY A 17 -9.84 4.95 26.73
N GLN A 18 -9.65 5.37 25.48
CA GLN A 18 -10.53 6.27 24.73
C GLN A 18 -10.38 6.02 23.22
N THR A 19 -11.37 6.45 22.41
CA THR A 19 -11.35 6.29 20.95
C THR A 19 -10.65 7.42 20.20
N LYS A 20 -10.35 8.52 20.91
CA LYS A 20 -9.69 9.69 20.34
C LYS A 20 -8.27 9.79 20.86
N ILE A 21 -7.30 9.72 19.96
CA ILE A 21 -5.88 9.79 20.30
C ILE A 21 -5.21 10.96 19.55
N GLU A 22 -4.03 11.34 20.01
CA GLU A 22 -3.17 12.30 19.31
C GLU A 22 -2.02 11.55 18.64
N TYR A 23 -1.73 11.87 17.38
CA TYR A 23 -0.61 11.32 16.65
C TYR A 23 0.00 12.37 15.72
N GLY A 24 1.29 12.66 15.90
CA GLY A 24 2.00 13.65 15.10
C GLY A 24 1.35 15.04 15.13
N GLY A 25 0.75 15.44 16.26
CA GLY A 25 0.06 16.71 16.44
C GLY A 25 -1.37 16.75 15.91
N ASN A 26 -1.87 15.67 15.30
CA ASN A 26 -3.24 15.56 14.82
C ASN A 26 -4.11 14.76 15.81
N LYS A 27 -5.32 15.23 16.05
CA LYS A 27 -6.33 14.50 16.84
C LYS A 27 -7.09 13.56 15.89
N ILE A 28 -7.01 12.26 16.15
CA ILE A 28 -7.60 11.22 15.33
C ILE A 28 -8.71 10.53 16.13
N GLU A 29 -9.90 10.45 15.55
CA GLU A 29 -11.06 9.78 16.15
C GLU A 29 -11.26 8.40 15.52
N PHE A 30 -11.12 7.34 16.30
CA PHE A 30 -11.30 5.95 15.84
C PHE A 30 -12.72 5.43 16.02
N LYS A 31 -13.66 6.24 16.51
CA LYS A 31 -15.06 5.87 16.58
C LYS A 31 -15.69 5.90 15.18
N GLY A 32 -16.27 4.78 14.77
CA GLY A 32 -16.98 4.67 13.49
C GLY A 32 -18.32 5.44 13.45
N PRO A 33 -18.96 5.56 12.28
CA PRO A 33 -18.51 5.04 10.99
C PRO A 33 -17.42 5.92 10.34
N TYR A 34 -16.44 5.30 9.69
CA TYR A 34 -15.40 6.02 8.94
C TYR A 34 -15.92 6.53 7.59
N LYS A 35 -15.35 7.65 7.10
CA LYS A 35 -15.65 8.17 5.77
C LYS A 35 -15.33 7.11 4.70
N ARG A 36 -16.17 7.00 3.67
CA ARG A 36 -15.98 6.14 2.50
C ARG A 36 -15.99 7.01 1.27
N LEU A 37 -14.98 6.89 0.43
CA LEU A 37 -14.81 7.70 -0.75
C LEU A 37 -14.25 6.83 -1.88
N ALA A 38 -14.88 6.86 -3.06
CA ALA A 38 -14.36 6.12 -4.19
C ALA A 38 -13.07 6.78 -4.71
N PHE A 39 -12.15 6.00 -5.23
CA PHE A 39 -10.81 6.45 -5.66
C PHE A 39 -10.86 7.66 -6.59
N PHE A 40 -11.63 7.57 -7.67
CA PHE A 40 -11.75 8.68 -8.62
C PHE A 40 -12.54 9.86 -8.07
N ASP A 41 -13.51 9.63 -7.18
CA ASP A 41 -14.24 10.71 -6.51
C ASP A 41 -13.31 11.50 -5.58
N ALA A 42 -12.38 10.82 -4.88
CA ALA A 42 -11.37 11.47 -4.05
C ALA A 42 -10.50 12.43 -4.88
N ILE A 43 -10.00 11.96 -6.03
CA ILE A 43 -9.19 12.79 -6.93
C ILE A 43 -10.01 13.97 -7.46
N LYS A 44 -11.25 13.72 -7.90
CA LYS A 44 -12.15 14.74 -8.42
C LYS A 44 -12.52 15.81 -7.38
N GLU A 45 -12.76 15.40 -6.12
CA GLU A 45 -12.99 16.37 -5.03
C GLU A 45 -11.82 17.34 -4.84
N LYS A 46 -10.57 16.87 -5.07
CA LYS A 46 -9.37 17.66 -4.85
C LYS A 46 -8.89 18.46 -6.05
N THR A 47 -9.03 17.90 -7.24
CA THR A 47 -8.48 18.50 -8.46
C THR A 47 -9.53 19.23 -9.31
N GLY A 48 -10.80 18.89 -9.12
CA GLY A 48 -11.91 19.28 -10.01
C GLY A 48 -12.00 18.46 -11.29
N ASP A 49 -11.02 17.60 -11.57
CA ASP A 49 -10.86 16.88 -12.84
C ASP A 49 -11.30 15.42 -12.70
N ASP A 50 -11.97 14.88 -13.71
CA ASP A 50 -12.29 13.46 -13.82
C ASP A 50 -11.26 12.78 -14.73
N ILE A 51 -10.33 12.05 -14.11
CA ILE A 51 -9.25 11.36 -14.83
C ILE A 51 -9.58 9.89 -15.16
N SER A 52 -10.72 9.39 -14.72
CA SER A 52 -11.07 7.94 -14.78
C SER A 52 -11.03 7.34 -16.19
N LYS A 53 -11.31 8.17 -17.21
CA LYS A 53 -11.34 7.73 -18.63
C LYS A 53 -10.09 8.11 -19.41
N MET A 54 -9.13 8.79 -18.81
CA MET A 54 -7.90 9.19 -19.48
C MET A 54 -7.07 7.97 -19.85
N ASN A 55 -6.53 7.94 -21.05
CA ASN A 55 -5.54 6.95 -21.46
C ASN A 55 -4.15 7.30 -20.89
N GLU A 56 -3.15 6.44 -21.13
CA GLU A 56 -1.80 6.59 -20.57
C GLU A 56 -1.14 7.91 -21.01
N ASP A 57 -1.25 8.27 -22.31
CA ASP A 57 -0.67 9.51 -22.83
C ASP A 57 -1.33 10.77 -22.27
N GLU A 58 -2.65 10.74 -22.09
CA GLU A 58 -3.42 11.81 -21.48
C GLU A 58 -3.06 11.98 -19.99
N LEU A 59 -2.89 10.88 -19.25
CA LEU A 59 -2.46 10.88 -17.86
C LEU A 59 -1.04 11.44 -17.71
N VAL A 60 -0.11 11.06 -18.59
CA VAL A 60 1.25 11.63 -18.58
C VAL A 60 1.22 13.15 -18.79
N LYS A 61 0.40 13.63 -19.73
CA LYS A 61 0.24 15.07 -19.95
C LYS A 61 -0.40 15.75 -18.74
N TYR A 62 -1.41 15.12 -18.15
CA TYR A 62 -2.07 15.60 -16.95
C TYR A 62 -1.09 15.71 -15.78
N CYS A 63 -0.34 14.65 -15.48
CA CYS A 63 0.68 14.65 -14.43
C CYS A 63 1.69 15.78 -14.62
N LYS A 64 2.21 15.94 -15.86
CA LYS A 64 3.13 17.05 -16.17
C LYS A 64 2.51 18.42 -15.96
N SER A 65 1.23 18.61 -16.29
CA SER A 65 0.53 19.89 -16.07
C SER A 65 0.36 20.23 -14.58
N LYS A 66 0.38 19.19 -13.72
CA LYS A 66 0.26 19.32 -12.27
C LYS A 66 1.63 19.21 -11.55
N ASN A 67 2.76 19.23 -12.28
CA ASN A 67 4.13 19.08 -11.78
C ASN A 67 4.40 17.74 -11.05
N ILE A 68 3.69 16.68 -11.43
CA ILE A 68 3.92 15.33 -10.94
C ILE A 68 5.00 14.68 -11.83
N GLU A 69 6.05 14.15 -11.21
CA GLU A 69 7.11 13.44 -11.91
C GLU A 69 6.58 12.14 -12.52
N THR A 70 6.95 11.90 -13.78
CA THR A 70 6.60 10.68 -14.51
C THR A 70 7.80 10.12 -15.23
N ASN A 71 7.86 8.81 -15.37
CA ASN A 71 8.85 8.13 -16.18
C ASN A 71 8.18 7.22 -17.23
N LYS A 72 8.97 6.67 -18.15
CA LYS A 72 8.46 5.86 -19.27
C LYS A 72 7.97 4.47 -18.87
N SER A 73 8.33 3.99 -17.69
CA SER A 73 7.90 2.68 -17.19
C SER A 73 6.55 2.72 -16.47
N MET A 74 6.05 3.92 -16.14
CA MET A 74 4.78 4.08 -15.44
C MET A 74 3.61 3.76 -16.37
N GLY A 75 2.94 2.65 -16.11
CA GLY A 75 1.66 2.34 -16.71
C GLY A 75 0.52 3.16 -16.08
N ARG A 76 -0.68 3.01 -16.63
CA ARG A 76 -1.87 3.76 -16.22
C ARG A 76 -2.16 3.68 -14.72
N GLY A 77 -1.97 2.50 -14.10
CA GLY A 77 -2.17 2.31 -12.65
C GLY A 77 -1.23 3.18 -11.81
N LYS A 78 0.08 3.20 -12.13
CA LYS A 78 1.06 4.03 -11.43
C LYS A 78 0.83 5.53 -11.64
N LEU A 79 0.32 5.94 -12.80
CA LEU A 79 -0.04 7.33 -13.04
C LEU A 79 -1.24 7.76 -12.19
N PHE A 80 -2.26 6.90 -12.04
CA PHE A 80 -3.37 7.15 -11.11
C PHE A 80 -2.90 7.26 -9.67
N ASP A 81 -2.02 6.34 -9.24
CA ASP A 81 -1.44 6.34 -7.90
C ASP A 81 -0.64 7.62 -7.61
N ALA A 82 0.18 8.07 -8.56
CA ALA A 82 0.95 9.30 -8.45
C ALA A 82 0.03 10.54 -8.27
N VAL A 83 -1.09 10.60 -9.00
CA VAL A 83 -2.07 11.68 -8.84
C VAL A 83 -2.75 11.60 -7.47
N PHE A 84 -3.14 10.40 -7.03
CA PHE A 84 -3.77 10.20 -5.73
C PHE A 84 -2.82 10.56 -4.58
N GLY A 85 -1.58 10.11 -4.62
CA GLY A 85 -0.55 10.42 -3.62
C GLY A 85 -0.28 11.91 -3.49
N GLU A 86 -0.25 12.63 -4.62
CA GLU A 86 0.01 14.07 -4.59
C GLU A 86 -1.15 14.89 -4.02
N PHE A 87 -2.39 14.58 -4.41
CA PHE A 87 -3.54 15.45 -4.09
C PHE A 87 -4.42 14.95 -2.95
N CYS A 88 -4.43 13.65 -2.65
CA CYS A 88 -5.40 13.08 -1.72
C CYS A 88 -4.75 12.53 -0.45
N GLU A 89 -3.71 11.72 -0.56
CA GLU A 89 -3.20 10.89 0.54
C GLU A 89 -2.86 11.72 1.78
N LYS A 90 -2.08 12.79 1.63
CA LYS A 90 -1.61 13.64 2.73
C LYS A 90 -2.73 14.34 3.50
N GLU A 91 -3.91 14.49 2.89
CA GLU A 91 -5.06 15.16 3.49
C GLU A 91 -6.03 14.21 4.21
N LEU A 92 -5.80 12.90 4.10
CA LEU A 92 -6.62 11.89 4.76
C LEU A 92 -6.22 11.73 6.24
N ILE A 93 -6.48 12.76 7.05
CA ILE A 93 -6.11 12.77 8.47
C ILE A 93 -7.00 11.84 9.30
N GLN A 94 -8.32 11.94 9.15
CA GLN A 94 -9.26 11.07 9.84
C GLN A 94 -9.39 9.71 9.13
N PRO A 95 -9.70 8.64 9.87
CA PRO A 95 -9.88 7.32 9.27
C PRO A 95 -10.85 7.37 8.08
N THR A 96 -10.35 7.08 6.89
CA THR A 96 -11.09 7.17 5.64
C THR A 96 -10.80 5.95 4.78
N TYR A 97 -11.85 5.27 4.34
CA TYR A 97 -11.77 4.23 3.34
C TYR A 97 -11.76 4.84 1.95
N ILE A 98 -10.73 4.52 1.17
CA ILE A 98 -10.73 4.70 -0.28
C ILE A 98 -11.18 3.38 -0.88
N THR A 99 -12.20 3.43 -1.75
CA THR A 99 -12.86 2.24 -2.32
C THR A 99 -12.81 2.27 -3.84
N ASP A 100 -13.21 1.16 -4.46
CA ASP A 100 -13.42 1.11 -5.91
C ASP A 100 -12.16 1.47 -6.71
N TYR A 101 -11.06 0.80 -6.40
CA TYR A 101 -9.78 1.00 -7.08
C TYR A 101 -9.83 0.57 -8.55
N PRO A 102 -9.09 1.25 -9.44
CA PRO A 102 -8.94 0.81 -10.83
C PRO A 102 -8.35 -0.60 -10.93
N ILE A 103 -8.77 -1.34 -11.93
CA ILE A 103 -8.31 -2.71 -12.15
C ILE A 103 -6.79 -2.77 -12.39
N GLU A 104 -6.22 -1.75 -13.00
CA GLU A 104 -4.79 -1.63 -13.30
C GLU A 104 -3.92 -1.53 -12.03
N MET A 105 -4.51 -1.11 -10.92
CA MET A 105 -3.84 -1.00 -9.60
C MET A 105 -4.04 -2.24 -8.73
N SER A 106 -4.74 -3.26 -9.21
CA SER A 106 -5.25 -4.33 -8.34
C SER A 106 -5.16 -5.72 -9.00
N PRO A 107 -3.95 -6.21 -9.34
CA PRO A 107 -3.77 -7.43 -10.15
C PRO A 107 -4.26 -8.72 -9.48
N LEU A 108 -4.42 -8.76 -8.17
CA LEU A 108 -4.87 -9.93 -7.40
C LEU A 108 -6.35 -9.84 -6.99
N THR A 109 -7.02 -8.75 -7.36
CA THR A 109 -8.35 -8.43 -6.88
C THR A 109 -9.42 -8.81 -7.90
N LYS A 110 -10.56 -9.27 -7.41
CA LYS A 110 -11.72 -9.54 -8.25
C LYS A 110 -12.30 -8.25 -8.83
N LYS A 111 -12.68 -8.30 -10.11
CA LYS A 111 -13.39 -7.19 -10.75
C LYS A 111 -14.66 -6.84 -9.98
N HIS A 112 -14.98 -5.55 -9.94
CA HIS A 112 -16.19 -5.09 -9.27
C HIS A 112 -17.43 -5.65 -9.99
N ARG A 113 -18.40 -6.21 -9.23
CA ARG A 113 -19.57 -6.91 -9.76
C ARG A 113 -20.55 -6.03 -10.54
N SER A 114 -20.50 -4.71 -10.38
CA SER A 114 -21.44 -3.76 -10.97
C SER A 114 -20.80 -2.50 -11.56
N LYS A 115 -19.49 -2.30 -11.38
CA LYS A 115 -18.76 -1.11 -11.88
C LYS A 115 -17.63 -1.57 -12.79
N GLU A 116 -17.77 -1.31 -14.08
CA GLU A 116 -16.76 -1.68 -15.08
C GLU A 116 -15.44 -0.93 -14.84
N GLY A 117 -14.31 -1.60 -15.06
CA GLY A 117 -12.96 -1.03 -14.90
C GLY A 117 -12.50 -0.86 -13.46
N LEU A 118 -13.33 -1.21 -12.48
CA LEU A 118 -13.02 -1.11 -11.05
C LEU A 118 -12.94 -2.49 -10.38
N THR A 119 -12.44 -2.50 -9.15
CA THR A 119 -12.29 -3.71 -8.33
C THR A 119 -13.01 -3.55 -6.99
N GLU A 120 -13.34 -4.69 -6.36
CA GLU A 120 -13.90 -4.73 -5.00
C GLU A 120 -12.76 -4.65 -3.98
N ARG A 121 -12.10 -3.49 -3.89
CA ARG A 121 -10.98 -3.20 -3.00
C ARG A 121 -11.24 -1.96 -2.17
N PHE A 122 -10.73 -1.95 -0.96
CA PHE A 122 -10.58 -0.74 -0.18
C PHE A 122 -9.22 -0.68 0.49
N GLU A 123 -8.74 0.53 0.71
CA GLU A 123 -7.66 0.83 1.62
C GLU A 123 -8.15 1.78 2.72
N LEU A 124 -7.63 1.61 3.93
CA LEU A 124 -7.89 2.50 5.05
C LEU A 124 -6.70 3.43 5.23
N PHE A 125 -6.94 4.71 5.04
CA PHE A 125 -5.97 5.77 5.33
C PHE A 125 -6.26 6.43 6.67
N ILE A 126 -5.19 6.70 7.41
CA ILE A 126 -5.22 7.46 8.67
C ILE A 126 -3.96 8.32 8.71
N ASN A 127 -4.12 9.62 8.91
CA ASN A 127 -3.02 10.59 8.98
C ASN A 127 -2.05 10.50 7.80
N GLY A 128 -2.60 10.43 6.58
CA GLY A 128 -1.83 10.34 5.35
C GLY A 128 -1.05 9.03 5.17
N LYS A 129 -1.45 7.96 5.85
CA LYS A 129 -0.80 6.64 5.74
C LYS A 129 -1.81 5.55 5.51
N GLU A 130 -1.54 4.68 4.55
CA GLU A 130 -2.26 3.41 4.40
C GLU A 130 -2.00 2.53 5.61
N ILE A 131 -3.06 2.12 6.30
CA ILE A 131 -3.01 1.27 7.48
C ILE A 131 -3.52 -0.13 7.21
N ALA A 132 -4.51 -0.25 6.32
CA ALA A 132 -5.09 -1.54 5.96
C ALA A 132 -5.48 -1.56 4.49
N ASN A 133 -5.41 -2.75 3.89
CA ASN A 133 -5.81 -3.03 2.51
C ASN A 133 -6.64 -4.32 2.52
N ALA A 134 -7.75 -4.32 1.80
CA ALA A 134 -8.63 -5.47 1.72
C ALA A 134 -9.39 -5.51 0.39
N TYR A 135 -9.63 -6.71 -0.10
CA TYR A 135 -10.36 -6.90 -1.34
C TYR A 135 -11.06 -8.26 -1.42
N SER A 136 -11.99 -8.37 -2.38
CA SER A 136 -12.49 -9.67 -2.80
C SER A 136 -11.39 -10.36 -3.61
N GLU A 137 -10.96 -11.53 -3.16
CA GLU A 137 -9.88 -12.28 -3.81
C GLU A 137 -10.27 -12.69 -5.23
N GLN A 138 -9.33 -12.58 -6.16
CA GLN A 138 -9.51 -13.15 -7.49
C GLN A 138 -9.51 -14.68 -7.38
N ASN A 139 -10.64 -15.31 -7.71
CA ASN A 139 -10.81 -16.75 -7.61
C ASN A 139 -11.06 -17.43 -8.97
N ASN A 140 -10.88 -16.70 -10.07
CA ASN A 140 -10.90 -17.25 -11.43
C ASN A 140 -9.47 -17.36 -11.94
N PRO A 141 -8.91 -18.57 -12.13
CA PRO A 141 -7.54 -18.77 -12.58
C PRO A 141 -7.24 -18.16 -13.95
N ILE A 142 -8.21 -18.12 -14.84
CA ILE A 142 -8.06 -17.54 -16.18
C ILE A 142 -7.89 -16.02 -16.09
N GLU A 143 -8.72 -15.36 -15.30
CA GLU A 143 -8.64 -13.91 -15.08
C GLU A 143 -7.36 -13.54 -14.32
N GLN A 144 -6.95 -14.37 -13.36
CA GLN A 144 -5.70 -14.15 -12.62
C GLN A 144 -4.48 -14.25 -13.54
N ARG A 145 -4.42 -15.28 -14.39
CA ARG A 145 -3.33 -15.43 -15.37
C ARG A 145 -3.24 -14.22 -16.29
N LYS A 146 -4.39 -13.75 -16.79
CA LYS A 146 -4.44 -12.54 -17.62
C LYS A 146 -3.92 -11.31 -16.89
N SER A 147 -4.26 -11.14 -15.60
CA SER A 147 -3.72 -10.03 -14.80
C SER A 147 -2.20 -10.11 -14.66
N PHE A 148 -1.63 -11.30 -14.46
CA PHE A 148 -0.17 -11.48 -14.45
C PHE A 148 0.48 -11.19 -15.81
N GLU A 149 -0.16 -11.60 -16.93
CA GLU A 149 0.33 -11.27 -18.27
C GLU A 149 0.36 -9.76 -18.52
N ASP A 150 -0.65 -9.03 -18.05
CA ASP A 150 -0.68 -7.58 -18.11
C ASP A 150 0.43 -6.95 -17.25
N GLN A 151 0.73 -7.50 -16.07
CA GLN A 151 1.87 -7.10 -15.23
C GLN A 151 3.21 -7.37 -15.93
N MET A 152 3.38 -8.51 -16.59
CA MET A 152 4.60 -8.82 -17.34
C MET A 152 4.88 -7.79 -18.44
N ARG A 153 3.85 -7.30 -19.12
CA ARG A 153 4.00 -6.22 -20.11
C ARG A 153 4.49 -4.90 -19.50
N LEU A 154 4.13 -4.64 -18.23
CA LEU A 154 4.66 -3.49 -17.49
C LEU A 154 6.13 -3.71 -17.09
N ALA A 155 6.49 -4.94 -16.68
CA ALA A 155 7.89 -5.30 -16.41
C ALA A 155 8.78 -5.11 -17.64
N GLU A 156 8.30 -5.48 -18.84
CA GLU A 156 9.01 -5.27 -20.12
C GLU A 156 9.23 -3.79 -20.44
N LYS A 157 8.36 -2.90 -19.95
CA LYS A 157 8.53 -1.43 -20.03
C LYS A 157 9.50 -0.87 -18.98
N GLY A 158 10.04 -1.71 -18.07
CA GLY A 158 10.96 -1.34 -17.01
C GLY A 158 10.28 -1.00 -15.67
N ASP A 159 9.11 -1.56 -15.42
CA ASP A 159 8.45 -1.49 -14.11
C ASP A 159 9.01 -2.58 -13.19
N ASP A 160 9.90 -2.20 -12.28
CA ASP A 160 10.57 -3.13 -11.34
C ASP A 160 9.63 -3.70 -10.25
N GLU A 161 8.44 -3.12 -10.08
CA GLU A 161 7.44 -3.58 -9.11
C GLU A 161 6.38 -4.47 -9.73
N ALA A 162 6.39 -4.64 -11.06
CA ALA A 162 5.44 -5.47 -11.76
C ALA A 162 5.61 -6.94 -11.36
N MET A 163 4.47 -7.62 -11.18
CA MET A 163 4.44 -9.02 -10.74
C MET A 163 4.79 -9.98 -11.88
N PHE A 164 5.52 -11.04 -11.55
CA PHE A 164 5.74 -12.18 -12.45
C PHE A 164 4.54 -13.13 -12.43
N ILE A 165 4.43 -13.98 -13.47
CA ILE A 165 3.44 -15.05 -13.47
C ILE A 165 3.84 -16.09 -12.42
N ASP A 166 3.00 -16.23 -11.38
CA ASP A 166 3.12 -17.29 -10.41
C ASP A 166 2.26 -18.49 -10.84
N GLU A 167 2.91 -19.46 -11.48
CA GLU A 167 2.25 -20.68 -11.96
C GLU A 167 1.68 -21.54 -10.82
N ASN A 168 2.35 -21.56 -9.67
CA ASN A 168 1.86 -22.30 -8.51
C ASN A 168 0.59 -21.66 -7.95
N PHE A 169 0.55 -20.31 -7.92
CA PHE A 169 -0.63 -19.58 -7.51
C PHE A 169 -1.81 -19.82 -8.47
N CYS A 170 -1.57 -19.75 -9.79
CA CYS A 170 -2.58 -20.06 -10.79
C CYS A 170 -3.11 -21.51 -10.65
N THR A 171 -2.20 -22.47 -10.49
CA THR A 171 -2.56 -23.87 -10.27
C THR A 171 -3.38 -24.06 -8.99
N ALA A 172 -3.01 -23.38 -7.90
CA ALA A 172 -3.78 -23.43 -6.66
C ALA A 172 -5.22 -22.93 -6.87
N LEU A 173 -5.41 -21.87 -7.65
CA LEU A 173 -6.75 -21.38 -8.00
C LEU A 173 -7.56 -22.38 -8.86
N GLU A 174 -6.90 -23.20 -9.68
CA GLU A 174 -7.57 -24.25 -10.48
C GLU A 174 -8.14 -25.36 -9.59
N TYR A 175 -7.55 -25.63 -8.41
CA TYR A 175 -8.13 -26.54 -7.42
C TYR A 175 -9.35 -25.95 -6.72
N GLY A 176 -9.57 -24.65 -6.83
CA GLY A 176 -10.74 -23.92 -6.37
C GLY A 176 -10.47 -23.06 -5.13
N LEU A 177 -10.83 -21.79 -5.25
CA LEU A 177 -10.92 -20.85 -4.14
C LEU A 177 -12.39 -20.41 -4.01
N PRO A 178 -13.06 -20.65 -2.88
CA PRO A 178 -14.42 -20.15 -2.66
C PRO A 178 -14.43 -18.62 -2.64
N PRO A 179 -15.61 -17.97 -2.74
CA PRO A 179 -15.70 -16.52 -2.53
C PRO A 179 -15.07 -16.12 -1.20
N THR A 180 -13.98 -15.36 -1.29
CA THR A 180 -13.10 -15.02 -0.16
C THR A 180 -12.84 -13.53 -0.15
N GLY A 181 -12.83 -12.93 1.02
CA GLY A 181 -12.33 -11.59 1.24
C GLY A 181 -10.98 -11.66 1.96
N GLY A 182 -9.95 -11.07 1.37
CA GLY A 182 -8.64 -10.89 1.98
C GLY A 182 -8.56 -9.56 2.71
N TRP A 183 -7.78 -9.53 3.79
CA TRP A 183 -7.52 -8.32 4.55
C TRP A 183 -6.15 -8.38 5.19
N GLY A 184 -5.39 -7.32 5.02
CA GLY A 184 -4.12 -7.09 5.69
C GLY A 184 -4.08 -5.72 6.33
N PHE A 185 -3.36 -5.59 7.45
CA PHE A 185 -3.08 -4.30 8.04
C PHE A 185 -1.68 -4.25 8.64
N GLY A 186 -1.11 -3.04 8.68
CA GLY A 186 0.22 -2.80 9.24
C GLY A 186 0.18 -2.69 10.75
N ILE A 187 0.48 -3.79 11.47
CA ILE A 187 0.54 -3.79 12.95
C ILE A 187 1.54 -2.74 13.44
N ASP A 188 2.71 -2.65 12.85
CA ASP A 188 3.75 -1.68 13.24
C ASP A 188 3.27 -0.25 13.04
N ARG A 189 2.66 0.06 11.88
CA ARG A 189 2.07 1.37 11.63
C ARG A 189 0.97 1.70 12.64
N PHE A 190 0.12 0.73 12.96
CA PHE A 190 -0.93 0.93 13.96
C PHE A 190 -0.35 1.14 15.37
N THR A 191 0.69 0.39 15.73
CA THR A 191 1.42 0.60 17.00
C THR A 191 2.02 2.01 17.07
N MET A 192 2.56 2.54 15.96
CA MET A 192 3.05 3.91 15.90
C MET A 192 1.95 4.92 16.28
N PHE A 193 0.71 4.72 15.82
CA PHE A 193 -0.43 5.57 16.21
C PHE A 193 -0.75 5.46 17.71
N LEU A 194 -0.77 4.25 18.26
CA LEU A 194 -1.11 4.01 19.67
C LEU A 194 -0.07 4.56 20.65
N THR A 195 1.17 4.72 20.19
CA THR A 195 2.32 5.13 21.01
C THR A 195 2.87 6.52 20.67
N ASP A 196 2.23 7.22 19.73
CA ASP A 196 2.67 8.52 19.17
C ASP A 196 4.14 8.50 18.70
N ASN A 197 4.57 7.40 18.08
CA ASN A 197 5.91 7.26 17.52
C ASN A 197 5.89 7.48 16.01
N ASN A 198 6.70 8.41 15.50
CA ASN A 198 6.79 8.70 14.05
C ASN A 198 7.84 7.84 13.32
N ASN A 199 8.64 7.08 14.05
CA ASN A 199 9.69 6.21 13.49
C ASN A 199 9.36 4.74 13.78
N ILE A 200 9.20 3.95 12.71
CA ILE A 200 8.87 2.52 12.82
C ILE A 200 9.91 1.72 13.62
N LYS A 201 11.18 2.16 13.63
CA LYS A 201 12.24 1.49 14.40
C LYS A 201 12.00 1.53 15.91
N GLU A 202 11.23 2.49 16.39
CA GLU A 202 10.92 2.65 17.83
C GLU A 202 9.82 1.71 18.31
N VAL A 203 9.05 1.13 17.38
CA VAL A 203 7.99 0.17 17.71
C VAL A 203 8.36 -1.28 17.36
N LEU A 204 9.46 -1.49 16.62
CA LEU A 204 10.01 -2.82 16.34
C LEU A 204 10.91 -3.27 17.47
N LEU A 205 10.72 -4.51 17.95
CA LEU A 205 11.58 -5.08 18.99
C LEU A 205 13.03 -5.28 18.51
N PHE A 206 13.22 -5.64 17.23
CA PHE A 206 14.52 -5.90 16.61
C PHE A 206 14.58 -5.24 15.23
N PRO A 207 14.70 -3.89 15.16
CA PRO A 207 14.77 -3.20 13.88
C PRO A 207 16.07 -3.53 13.14
N ALA A 208 15.97 -3.81 11.83
CA ALA A 208 17.14 -3.95 10.99
C ALA A 208 17.86 -2.60 10.88
N MET A 209 19.09 -2.55 11.37
CA MET A 209 19.97 -1.39 11.32
C MET A 209 21.02 -1.57 10.23
N LYS A 210 21.44 -0.46 9.58
CA LYS A 210 22.64 -0.53 8.75
C LYS A 210 23.80 -0.99 9.63
N PRO A 211 24.64 -1.94 9.15
CA PRO A 211 25.88 -2.26 9.85
C PRO A 211 26.68 -0.97 10.09
N GLU A 212 27.11 -0.74 11.32
CA GLU A 212 28.09 0.31 11.58
C GLU A 212 29.34 -0.04 10.79
N ALA A 213 29.94 0.94 10.10
CA ALA A 213 31.22 0.77 9.45
C ALA A 213 32.25 0.49 10.55
N VAL A 214 32.55 -0.78 10.78
CA VAL A 214 33.60 -1.17 11.69
C VAL A 214 34.90 -0.79 10.99
N SER A 215 35.53 0.27 11.43
CA SER A 215 36.91 0.58 11.12
C SER A 215 37.75 -0.48 11.81
N TYR A 216 38.08 -1.55 11.10
CA TYR A 216 39.12 -2.48 11.55
C TYR A 216 40.44 -1.73 11.53
N THR A 217 40.84 -1.18 12.65
CA THR A 217 42.25 -0.95 12.90
C THR A 217 42.88 -2.34 13.00
N HIS A 218 43.66 -2.72 11.98
CA HIS A 218 44.46 -3.92 12.03
C HIS A 218 45.40 -3.81 13.23
N LEU A 219 45.03 -4.43 14.32
CA LEU A 219 46.04 -4.89 15.29
C LEU A 219 46.82 -5.97 14.54
N ARG A 220 48.00 -5.61 14.05
CA ARG A 220 48.97 -6.57 13.61
C ARG A 220 49.20 -7.49 14.78
N ALA A 221 48.76 -8.74 14.65
CA ALA A 221 49.26 -9.82 15.50
C ALA A 221 50.77 -9.81 15.33
N HIS A 222 51.48 -9.57 16.41
CA HIS A 222 52.90 -9.81 16.46
C HIS A 222 53.12 -11.30 16.20
N GLU A 223 53.66 -11.66 15.06
CA GLU A 223 54.25 -12.96 14.84
C GLU A 223 55.36 -13.12 15.85
N THR A 224 55.14 -13.96 16.87
CA THR A 224 56.19 -14.48 17.71
C THR A 224 56.98 -15.44 16.85
N ARG A 225 58.16 -14.99 16.47
CA ARG A 225 59.18 -15.79 15.83
C ARG A 225 59.66 -16.80 16.88
N GLU A 226 59.31 -18.05 16.78
CA GLU A 226 60.01 -19.11 17.49
C GLU A 226 61.32 -19.39 16.81
N ASP A 227 62.41 -19.00 17.49
CA ASP A 227 63.74 -19.37 17.10
C ASP A 227 63.97 -20.85 17.38
N ARG A 228 64.53 -21.50 16.39
CA ARG A 228 65.00 -22.90 16.38
C ARG A 228 66.15 -23.10 17.36
N VAL A 229 66.10 -24.23 18.07
CA VAL A 229 67.28 -25.09 18.32
C VAL A 229 66.89 -26.51 17.94
#